data_880e386378f5a510306be70b5b3fc05c
#
_entry.id   880e386378f5a510306be70b5b3fc05c
#
_cell.length_a   1.000
_cell.length_b   1.000
_cell.length_c   1.000
_cell.angle_alpha   90.00
_cell.angle_beta   90.00
_cell.angle_gamma   90.00
#
_symmetry.space_group_name_H-M   'P 1'
#
loop_
_entity.id
_entity.type
_entity.pdbx_description
1 polymer ?
#
loop_
_entity_poly.entity_id
_entity_poly.type
_entity_poly.pdbx_seq_one_letter_code
_entity_poly.pdbx_strand_id
1 'polypeptide(L)'
;LGCVGASYGGYSVYYLAGNHNGRFKTFIAHDGVFDLKSMSGTTEELWFSNWENGGYYWEKNNKVSQKSFYQFNPINYVDKWNTPILIIHGGRDYRVPVEQGLQAFQVAQLRGIKSKLIYLPDENHWVLKPQNALVWQREFYKWLKETL
;
A
#
# COMPACT_ATOMS: atom_id res chain seq x y z
N LEU A 1 9.29 -13.87 -10.26
CA LEU A 1 9.05 -12.43 -10.34
C LEU A 1 8.62 -11.89 -9.00
N GLY A 2 9.15 -10.71 -8.64
CA GLY A 2 8.64 -9.87 -7.57
C GLY A 2 7.92 -8.66 -8.14
N CYS A 3 7.00 -8.08 -7.38
CA CYS A 3 6.33 -6.83 -7.73
C CYS A 3 6.65 -5.78 -6.67
N VAL A 4 7.16 -4.64 -7.11
CA VAL A 4 7.62 -3.55 -6.22
C VAL A 4 7.01 -2.24 -6.69
N GLY A 5 6.57 -1.41 -5.75
CA GLY A 5 6.05 -0.11 -6.07
C GLY A 5 5.98 0.82 -4.87
N ALA A 6 6.03 2.12 -5.14
CA ALA A 6 5.93 3.17 -4.14
C ALA A 6 4.78 4.12 -4.49
N SER A 7 4.12 4.69 -3.47
CA SER A 7 3.01 5.64 -3.63
C SER A 7 1.86 5.04 -4.45
N TYR A 8 1.54 5.57 -5.62
CA TYR A 8 0.60 4.94 -6.56
C TYR A 8 1.06 3.52 -6.96
N GLY A 9 2.38 3.31 -7.12
CA GLY A 9 2.94 1.98 -7.33
C GLY A 9 2.71 1.05 -6.14
N GLY A 10 2.75 1.55 -4.92
CA GLY A 10 2.39 0.81 -3.70
C GLY A 10 0.91 0.41 -3.67
N TYR A 11 0.02 1.31 -4.11
CA TYR A 11 -1.39 0.99 -4.35
C TYR A 11 -1.52 -0.17 -5.36
N SER A 12 -0.79 -0.08 -6.47
CA SER A 12 -0.79 -1.13 -7.49
C SER A 12 -0.31 -2.47 -6.94
N VAL A 13 0.71 -2.47 -6.07
CA VAL A 13 1.20 -3.67 -5.37
C VAL A 13 0.09 -4.28 -4.51
N TYR A 14 -0.60 -3.49 -3.69
CA TYR A 14 -1.68 -3.99 -2.84
C TYR A 14 -2.86 -4.53 -3.67
N TYR A 15 -3.22 -3.85 -4.75
CA TYR A 15 -4.26 -4.32 -5.65
C TYR A 15 -3.87 -5.65 -6.31
N LEU A 16 -2.65 -5.72 -6.85
CA LEU A 16 -2.13 -6.94 -7.49
C LEU A 16 -1.96 -8.09 -6.49
N ALA A 17 -1.68 -7.83 -5.22
CA ALA A 17 -1.58 -8.88 -4.20
C ALA A 17 -2.84 -9.75 -4.12
N GLY A 18 -4.02 -9.18 -4.44
CA GLY A 18 -5.27 -9.93 -4.56
C GLY A 18 -5.69 -10.31 -5.99
N ASN A 19 -4.95 -9.85 -7.02
CA ASN A 19 -5.39 -9.97 -8.41
C ASN A 19 -4.28 -10.42 -9.40
N HIS A 20 -3.24 -11.15 -8.94
CA HIS A 20 -2.10 -11.55 -9.79
C HIS A 20 -2.14 -12.99 -10.32
N ASN A 21 -3.09 -13.80 -9.87
CA ASN A 21 -3.25 -15.19 -10.32
C ASN A 21 -1.94 -16.03 -10.27
N GLY A 22 -1.18 -15.90 -9.16
CA GLY A 22 0.06 -16.63 -8.96
C GLY A 22 1.28 -16.11 -9.74
N ARG A 23 1.17 -14.95 -10.42
CA ARG A 23 2.26 -14.40 -11.24
C ARG A 23 3.49 -13.97 -10.43
N PHE A 24 3.29 -13.43 -9.23
CA PHE A 24 4.36 -12.90 -8.38
C PHE A 24 4.60 -13.82 -7.19
N LYS A 25 5.89 -13.96 -6.80
CA LYS A 25 6.32 -14.73 -5.63
C LYS A 25 6.50 -13.86 -4.39
N THR A 26 6.63 -12.55 -4.58
CA THR A 26 6.82 -11.59 -3.49
C THR A 26 6.36 -10.20 -3.89
N PHE A 27 5.97 -9.43 -2.89
CA PHE A 27 5.57 -8.04 -3.03
C PHE A 27 6.38 -7.14 -2.10
N ILE A 28 6.66 -5.89 -2.56
CA ILE A 28 7.18 -4.81 -1.74
C ILE A 28 6.35 -3.56 -2.03
N ALA A 29 5.63 -3.07 -1.02
CA ALA A 29 4.84 -1.84 -1.10
C ALA A 29 5.45 -0.77 -0.20
N HIS A 30 5.81 0.37 -0.76
CA HIS A 30 6.33 1.52 -0.05
C HIS A 30 5.32 2.68 -0.14
N ASP A 31 4.88 3.19 1.01
CA ASP A 31 3.92 4.31 1.12
C ASP A 31 2.71 4.15 0.20
N GLY A 32 2.18 2.94 0.12
CA GLY A 32 1.08 2.60 -0.79
C GLY A 32 -0.30 2.87 -0.21
N VAL A 33 -1.24 3.25 -1.07
CA VAL A 33 -2.65 3.36 -0.70
C VAL A 33 -3.27 1.96 -0.62
N PHE A 34 -3.83 1.62 0.53
CA PHE A 34 -4.46 0.32 0.78
C PHE A 34 -5.99 0.39 0.75
N ASP A 35 -6.56 1.42 1.38
CA ASP A 35 -7.99 1.69 1.36
C ASP A 35 -8.26 3.13 0.90
N LEU A 36 -8.78 3.26 -0.30
CA LEU A 36 -9.11 4.55 -0.92
C LEU A 36 -10.08 5.37 -0.06
N LYS A 37 -11.00 4.70 0.64
CA LYS A 37 -11.99 5.38 1.47
C LYS A 37 -11.37 5.98 2.73
N SER A 38 -10.59 5.21 3.47
CA SER A 38 -9.92 5.73 4.68
C SER A 38 -8.89 6.80 4.34
N MET A 39 -8.15 6.62 3.24
CA MET A 39 -7.21 7.64 2.77
C MET A 39 -7.89 8.96 2.44
N SER A 40 -9.09 8.94 1.87
CA SER A 40 -9.84 10.16 1.57
C SER A 40 -10.13 11.03 2.81
N GLY A 41 -10.15 10.42 3.99
CA GLY A 41 -10.40 11.11 5.25
C GLY A 41 -9.14 11.60 5.99
N THR A 42 -7.94 11.20 5.55
CA THR A 42 -6.71 11.41 6.31
C THR A 42 -5.56 12.05 5.50
N THR A 43 -5.61 12.00 4.16
CA THR A 43 -4.60 12.60 3.30
C THR A 43 -4.62 14.14 3.37
N GLU A 44 -3.44 14.77 3.25
CA GLU A 44 -3.32 16.22 3.05
C GLU A 44 -3.79 16.67 1.66
N GLU A 45 -3.86 15.75 0.68
CA GLU A 45 -4.24 16.01 -0.70
C GLU A 45 -5.73 15.72 -0.95
N LEU A 46 -6.62 16.49 -0.31
CA LEU A 46 -8.08 16.29 -0.38
C LEU A 46 -8.64 16.30 -1.79
N TRP A 47 -8.13 17.16 -2.65
CA TRP A 47 -8.52 17.27 -4.07
C TRP A 47 -8.17 16.02 -4.87
N PHE A 48 -7.06 15.37 -4.54
CA PHE A 48 -6.57 14.18 -5.22
C PHE A 48 -7.57 13.03 -5.15
N SER A 49 -8.11 12.75 -3.96
CA SER A 49 -9.12 11.70 -3.77
C SER A 49 -10.35 11.89 -4.66
N ASN A 50 -10.82 13.13 -4.78
CA ASN A 50 -11.96 13.43 -5.66
C ASN A 50 -11.60 13.27 -7.13
N TRP A 51 -10.50 13.87 -7.54
CA TRP A 51 -10.10 13.91 -8.94
C TRP A 51 -9.77 12.53 -9.50
N GLU A 52 -8.85 11.83 -8.83
CA GLU A 52 -8.36 10.51 -9.31
C GLU A 52 -9.44 9.43 -9.23
N ASN A 53 -10.33 9.51 -8.25
CA ASN A 53 -11.42 8.55 -8.11
C ASN A 53 -12.69 8.93 -8.87
N GLY A 54 -12.69 10.07 -9.55
CA GLY A 54 -13.83 10.56 -10.31
C GLY A 54 -15.02 11.04 -9.48
N GLY A 55 -14.77 11.42 -8.22
CA GLY A 55 -15.76 11.87 -7.25
C GLY A 55 -15.54 11.29 -5.87
N TYR A 56 -16.42 11.61 -4.92
CA TYR A 56 -16.34 11.14 -3.56
C TYR A 56 -17.05 9.80 -3.35
N TYR A 57 -16.62 9.02 -2.37
CA TYR A 57 -17.19 7.69 -2.07
C TYR A 57 -18.67 7.73 -1.62
N TRP A 58 -19.16 8.88 -1.13
CA TRP A 58 -20.57 9.06 -0.74
C TRP A 58 -21.49 9.44 -1.90
N GLU A 59 -20.97 9.72 -3.08
CA GLU A 59 -21.74 10.01 -4.28
C GLU A 59 -22.33 8.72 -4.88
N LYS A 60 -23.38 8.18 -4.27
CA LYS A 60 -23.92 6.85 -4.58
C LYS A 60 -24.39 6.68 -6.03
N ASN A 61 -24.79 7.76 -6.69
CA ASN A 61 -25.24 7.74 -8.08
C ASN A 61 -24.10 8.00 -9.09
N ASN A 62 -22.88 8.32 -8.61
CA ASN A 62 -21.71 8.52 -9.45
C ASN A 62 -21.05 7.17 -9.75
N LYS A 63 -21.33 6.62 -10.93
CA LYS A 63 -20.82 5.30 -11.34
C LYS A 63 -19.29 5.22 -11.38
N VAL A 64 -18.61 6.32 -11.68
CA VAL A 64 -17.14 6.37 -11.76
C VAL A 64 -16.54 6.25 -10.37
N SER A 65 -16.96 7.09 -9.43
CA SER A 65 -16.45 7.04 -8.05
C SER A 65 -16.80 5.72 -7.38
N GLN A 66 -18.04 5.23 -7.55
CA GLN A 66 -18.42 3.93 -6.98
C GLN A 66 -17.55 2.79 -7.52
N LYS A 67 -17.21 2.80 -8.82
CA LYS A 67 -16.30 1.81 -9.39
C LYS A 67 -14.91 1.91 -8.78
N SER A 68 -14.37 3.12 -8.60
CA SER A 68 -13.06 3.33 -7.98
C SER A 68 -13.03 2.80 -6.54
N PHE A 69 -13.96 3.20 -5.71
CA PHE A 69 -13.98 2.83 -4.28
C PHE A 69 -14.38 1.38 -4.00
N TYR A 70 -15.06 0.70 -4.92
CA TYR A 70 -15.47 -0.69 -4.72
C TYR A 70 -14.67 -1.67 -5.58
N GLN A 71 -14.54 -1.45 -6.88
CA GLN A 71 -13.88 -2.39 -7.79
C GLN A 71 -12.35 -2.25 -7.77
N PHE A 72 -11.83 -1.04 -7.63
CA PHE A 72 -10.39 -0.78 -7.68
C PHE A 72 -9.77 -0.48 -6.31
N ASN A 73 -10.49 -0.72 -5.23
CA ASN A 73 -9.98 -0.53 -3.88
C ASN A 73 -9.30 -1.81 -3.38
N PRO A 74 -7.97 -1.79 -3.09
CA PRO A 74 -7.20 -2.97 -2.71
C PRO A 74 -7.77 -3.74 -1.52
N ILE A 75 -8.29 -3.05 -0.51
CA ILE A 75 -8.86 -3.68 0.71
C ILE A 75 -9.95 -4.71 0.39
N ASN A 76 -10.66 -4.55 -0.72
CA ASN A 76 -11.76 -5.43 -1.10
C ASN A 76 -11.30 -6.80 -1.64
N TYR A 77 -9.98 -7.04 -1.78
CA TYR A 77 -9.40 -8.27 -2.32
C TYR A 77 -8.43 -8.96 -1.36
N VAL A 78 -8.43 -8.56 -0.09
CA VAL A 78 -7.53 -9.13 0.92
C VAL A 78 -7.80 -10.60 1.20
N ASP A 79 -9.01 -11.07 0.95
CA ASP A 79 -9.37 -12.49 1.03
C ASP A 79 -8.58 -13.37 0.06
N LYS A 80 -8.04 -12.80 -1.01
CA LYS A 80 -7.23 -13.48 -2.02
C LYS A 80 -5.72 -13.36 -1.79
N TRP A 81 -5.28 -12.57 -0.82
CA TRP A 81 -3.86 -12.42 -0.50
C TRP A 81 -3.28 -13.72 0.02
N ASN A 82 -2.18 -14.20 -0.57
CA ASN A 82 -1.50 -15.43 -0.20
C ASN A 82 0.02 -15.39 -0.41
N THR A 83 0.55 -14.25 -0.82
CA THR A 83 1.94 -14.08 -1.26
C THR A 83 2.71 -13.21 -0.26
N PRO A 84 3.98 -13.53 0.06
CA PRO A 84 4.80 -12.72 0.96
C PRO A 84 4.84 -11.24 0.59
N ILE A 85 4.72 -10.36 1.59
CA ILE A 85 4.69 -8.92 1.38
C ILE A 85 5.55 -8.16 2.40
N LEU A 86 6.45 -7.31 1.90
CA LEU A 86 7.17 -6.30 2.67
C LEU A 86 6.45 -4.96 2.52
N ILE A 87 6.15 -4.32 3.63
CA ILE A 87 5.51 -3.02 3.69
C ILE A 87 6.48 -2.03 4.31
N ILE A 88 6.66 -0.87 3.68
CA ILE A 88 7.54 0.20 4.17
C ILE A 88 6.70 1.48 4.25
N HIS A 89 6.76 2.19 5.36
CA HIS A 89 5.96 3.40 5.52
C HIS A 89 6.62 4.41 6.46
N GLY A 90 6.62 5.69 6.04
CA GLY A 90 7.05 6.82 6.86
C GLY A 90 5.99 7.22 7.87
N GLY A 91 6.37 7.42 9.13
CA GLY A 91 5.43 7.80 10.20
C GLY A 91 4.87 9.21 10.07
N ARG A 92 5.54 10.08 9.30
CA ARG A 92 5.14 11.46 9.00
C ARG A 92 4.69 11.63 7.54
N ASP A 93 4.25 10.55 6.93
CA ASP A 93 3.64 10.62 5.60
C ASP A 93 2.21 11.14 5.72
N TYR A 94 2.00 12.37 5.29
CA TYR A 94 0.68 13.02 5.28
C TYR A 94 0.02 12.97 3.90
N ARG A 95 0.77 12.55 2.88
CA ARG A 95 0.26 12.33 1.52
C ARG A 95 -0.47 11.02 1.41
N VAL A 96 0.23 9.93 1.76
CA VAL A 96 -0.36 8.59 1.96
C VAL A 96 -0.18 8.26 3.45
N PRO A 97 -1.15 8.56 4.29
CA PRO A 97 -0.99 8.45 5.74
C PRO A 97 -0.63 7.04 6.20
N VAL A 98 0.14 6.97 7.27
CA VAL A 98 0.77 5.73 7.75
C VAL A 98 -0.20 4.60 8.05
N GLU A 99 -1.45 4.93 8.39
CA GLU A 99 -2.48 3.90 8.64
C GLU A 99 -2.75 3.02 7.42
N GLN A 100 -2.43 3.48 6.20
CA GLN A 100 -2.55 2.65 4.99
C GLN A 100 -1.60 1.44 5.07
N GLY A 101 -0.35 1.67 5.45
CA GLY A 101 0.62 0.60 5.69
C GLY A 101 0.27 -0.27 6.89
N LEU A 102 -0.21 0.35 7.98
CA LEU A 102 -0.62 -0.37 9.19
C LEU A 102 -1.80 -1.30 8.92
N GLN A 103 -2.82 -0.85 8.20
CA GLN A 103 -3.97 -1.66 7.81
C GLN A 103 -3.54 -2.86 6.94
N ALA A 104 -2.71 -2.61 5.92
CA ALA A 104 -2.21 -3.66 5.04
C ALA A 104 -1.39 -4.71 5.81
N PHE A 105 -0.51 -4.28 6.71
CA PHE A 105 0.28 -5.17 7.54
C PHE A 105 -0.59 -5.99 8.50
N GLN A 106 -1.57 -5.35 9.15
CA GLN A 106 -2.52 -6.02 10.04
C GLN A 106 -3.25 -7.16 9.32
N VAL A 107 -3.75 -6.90 8.12
CA VAL A 107 -4.43 -7.91 7.30
C VAL A 107 -3.49 -9.07 6.96
N ALA A 108 -2.26 -8.77 6.51
CA ALA A 108 -1.30 -9.81 6.17
C ALA A 108 -0.98 -10.72 7.37
N GLN A 109 -0.81 -10.13 8.57
CA GLN A 109 -0.56 -10.87 9.81
C GLN A 109 -1.77 -11.73 10.21
N LEU A 110 -2.97 -11.19 10.20
CA LEU A 110 -4.20 -11.92 10.56
C LEU A 110 -4.47 -13.09 9.60
N ARG A 111 -4.07 -12.96 8.35
CA ARG A 111 -4.20 -14.02 7.35
C ARG A 111 -3.04 -15.04 7.39
N GLY A 112 -2.08 -14.90 8.29
CA GLY A 112 -0.92 -15.79 8.39
C GLY A 112 0.05 -15.69 7.21
N ILE A 113 0.03 -14.58 6.47
CA ILE A 113 0.92 -14.36 5.34
C ILE A 113 2.30 -13.90 5.84
N LYS A 114 3.38 -14.49 5.29
CA LYS A 114 4.74 -14.01 5.57
C LYS A 114 4.82 -12.53 5.24
N SER A 115 4.98 -11.70 6.25
CA SER A 115 4.96 -10.23 6.08
C SER A 115 5.90 -9.54 7.06
N LYS A 116 6.36 -8.37 6.65
CA LYS A 116 7.23 -7.50 7.44
C LYS A 116 6.83 -6.05 7.24
N LEU A 117 6.83 -5.28 8.32
CA LEU A 117 6.65 -3.84 8.30
C LEU A 117 7.97 -3.15 8.67
N ILE A 118 8.43 -2.24 7.81
CA ILE A 118 9.47 -1.28 8.13
C ILE A 118 8.79 0.06 8.37
N TYR A 119 8.69 0.42 9.63
CA TYR A 119 8.16 1.71 10.05
C TYR A 119 9.30 2.69 10.30
N LEU A 120 9.29 3.81 9.59
CA LEU A 120 10.29 4.88 9.69
C LEU A 120 9.64 6.11 10.35
N PRO A 121 9.68 6.24 11.69
CA PRO A 121 8.82 7.19 12.42
C PRO A 121 9.10 8.66 12.10
N ASP A 122 10.28 8.97 11.62
CA ASP A 122 10.75 10.34 11.36
C ASP A 122 10.92 10.64 9.86
N GLU A 123 10.51 9.73 8.98
CA GLU A 123 10.42 9.97 7.54
C GLU A 123 9.00 10.34 7.10
N ASN A 124 8.93 11.08 6.01
CA ASN A 124 7.67 11.45 5.34
C ASN A 124 7.38 10.49 4.17
N HIS A 125 6.83 10.99 3.07
CA HIS A 125 6.57 10.22 1.84
C HIS A 125 7.85 9.76 1.14
N TRP A 126 9.01 10.24 1.57
CA TRP A 126 10.34 9.92 1.01
C TRP A 126 11.27 9.47 2.13
N VAL A 127 12.21 8.60 1.80
CA VAL A 127 13.30 8.23 2.72
C VAL A 127 14.46 9.17 2.47
N LEU A 128 14.56 10.22 3.27
CA LEU A 128 15.52 11.31 3.08
C LEU A 128 16.75 11.22 3.97
N LYS A 129 16.61 10.58 5.14
CA LYS A 129 17.73 10.46 6.09
C LYS A 129 18.66 9.32 5.67
N PRO A 130 19.98 9.59 5.55
CA PRO A 130 20.94 8.57 5.07
C PRO A 130 20.92 7.26 5.87
N GLN A 131 20.82 7.34 7.19
CA GLN A 131 20.77 6.15 8.05
C GLN A 131 19.52 5.30 7.77
N ASN A 132 18.38 5.93 7.50
CA ASN A 132 17.13 5.24 7.16
C ASN A 132 17.21 4.63 5.75
N ALA A 133 17.87 5.32 4.81
CA ALA A 133 18.10 4.81 3.46
C ALA A 133 18.96 3.53 3.46
N LEU A 134 19.97 3.44 4.33
CA LEU A 134 20.78 2.24 4.50
C LEU A 134 19.95 1.06 5.04
N VAL A 135 19.10 1.32 6.03
CA VAL A 135 18.19 0.31 6.56
C VAL A 135 17.21 -0.14 5.47
N TRP A 136 16.62 0.82 4.75
CA TRP A 136 15.69 0.55 3.65
C TRP A 136 16.32 -0.37 2.60
N GLN A 137 17.53 -0.04 2.11
CA GLN A 137 18.23 -0.85 1.11
C GLN A 137 18.54 -2.26 1.62
N ARG A 138 19.08 -2.37 2.82
CA ARG A 138 19.43 -3.66 3.42
C ARG A 138 18.23 -4.56 3.54
N GLU A 139 17.12 -4.05 4.08
CA GLU A 139 15.91 -4.84 4.30
C GLU A 139 15.19 -5.17 2.99
N PHE A 140 15.24 -4.27 2.01
CA PHE A 140 14.71 -4.49 0.67
C PHE A 140 15.39 -5.69 -0.02
N TYR A 141 16.73 -5.67 -0.10
CA TYR A 141 17.47 -6.77 -0.74
C TYR A 141 17.44 -8.07 0.06
N LYS A 142 17.43 -7.97 1.39
CA LYS A 142 17.25 -9.15 2.26
C LYS A 142 15.91 -9.81 1.98
N TRP A 143 14.84 -9.03 1.90
CA TRP A 143 13.51 -9.54 1.60
C TRP A 143 13.44 -10.25 0.25
N LEU A 144 13.99 -9.65 -0.80
CA LEU A 144 14.05 -10.28 -2.12
C LEU A 144 14.82 -11.60 -2.10
N LYS A 145 15.96 -11.63 -1.42
CA LYS A 145 16.76 -12.87 -1.28
C LYS A 145 16.01 -13.98 -0.56
N GLU A 146 15.17 -13.65 0.40
CA GLU A 146 14.42 -14.62 1.21
C GLU A 146 13.13 -15.11 0.51
N THR A 147 12.64 -14.40 -0.49
CA THR A 147 11.30 -14.64 -1.06
C THR A 147 11.26 -14.88 -2.56
N LEU A 148 12.35 -14.62 -3.28
CA LEU A 148 12.50 -14.96 -4.70
C LEU A 148 13.28 -16.25 -4.89
#